data_6b8afb0981669320d1e0e56f50019648
#
_entry.id   6b8afb0981669320d1e0e56f50019648
#
_cell.length_a   1.000
_cell.length_b   1.000
_cell.length_c   1.000
_cell.angle_alpha   90.00
_cell.angle_beta   90.00
_cell.angle_gamma   90.00
#
_symmetry.space_group_name_H-M   'P 1'
#
loop_
_entity.id
_entity.type
_entity.pdbx_description
1 polymer ?
#
loop_
_entity_poly.entity_id
_entity_poly.type
_entity_poly.pdbx_seq_one_letter_code
_entity_poly.pdbx_strand_id
1 'polypeptide(L)'
;MAISNRPLSNNVGRVLLICNAYPSSSNLYRNGFIHRRVKGYQEKGLEVDVFYNHQPVAKAYTYEFDGVIVRVGNDEALEKLIQESSYGTYLVHFAEPTRIEPLRRSGVKEPVIVWIHGFEAEAWYRRWFNFIGSAEDIRAALRKKTNYYNGQNSFLAGLMNDENLNISFVNVSDWFQKNIVEPDVRTEFKNSVTIPNLVDEKVFPYRKKDPALRKKILSIRPFASMKYANDQSVSAILELSKRPFFGDLEFTICGQGPLFDKTVAPLRKFKNVTLKNEFFTQEEISQLHAEHGVFLCPTRFDSQGVSMCEAVSSGLVAVTSNVAAIPEFIHHMETGLLAPPEDSLALADLIEILYFDEELFENLSGTGSSWMAKNCGRSATIGREIELIQGRMSN
;
A
#
# COMPACT_ATOMS: atom_id res chain seq x y z
N MET A 1 16.16 -4.42 25.95
CA MET A 1 17.40 -3.73 25.56
C MET A 1 17.06 -2.28 25.26
N ALA A 2 17.70 -1.34 25.91
CA ALA A 2 17.42 0.09 25.76
C ALA A 2 17.83 0.54 24.35
N ILE A 3 16.87 1.11 23.60
CA ILE A 3 17.13 1.71 22.29
C ILE A 3 17.96 2.97 22.55
N SER A 4 19.21 2.92 22.09
CA SER A 4 20.16 4.03 22.18
C SER A 4 19.62 5.25 21.42
N ASN A 5 19.21 6.29 22.15
CA ASN A 5 19.00 7.64 21.63
C ASN A 5 20.37 8.29 21.30
N ARG A 6 21.07 7.77 20.28
CA ARG A 6 22.19 8.51 19.73
C ARG A 6 21.66 9.63 18.82
N PRO A 7 22.12 10.88 19.00
CA PRO A 7 21.80 11.95 18.06
C PRO A 7 22.29 11.55 16.66
N LEU A 8 21.47 11.84 15.64
CA LEU A 8 21.80 11.63 14.23
C LEU A 8 23.13 12.37 13.96
N SER A 9 24.12 11.67 13.37
CA SER A 9 25.33 12.34 12.94
C SER A 9 24.97 13.34 11.81
N ASN A 10 25.46 14.58 11.92
CA ASN A 10 25.17 15.72 11.03
C ASN A 10 25.64 15.54 9.56
N ASN A 11 25.79 14.32 9.06
CA ASN A 11 26.35 14.04 7.75
C ASN A 11 25.33 13.72 6.65
N VAL A 12 24.04 13.65 6.96
CA VAL A 12 23.00 13.56 5.92
C VAL A 12 22.48 14.96 5.70
N GLY A 13 22.80 15.55 4.57
CA GLY A 13 22.28 16.83 4.14
C GLY A 13 20.75 16.80 4.00
N ARG A 14 20.18 17.93 3.64
CA ARG A 14 18.75 18.07 3.31
C ARG A 14 18.32 17.04 2.26
N VAL A 15 17.14 16.44 2.43
CA VAL A 15 16.62 15.37 1.56
C VAL A 15 15.52 15.94 0.65
N LEU A 16 15.54 15.60 -0.65
CA LEU A 16 14.43 15.91 -1.56
C LEU A 16 13.60 14.66 -1.85
N LEU A 17 12.35 14.66 -1.42
CA LEU A 17 11.38 13.63 -1.78
C LEU A 17 10.59 14.06 -3.02
N ILE A 18 10.62 13.23 -4.06
CA ILE A 18 9.95 13.47 -5.35
C ILE A 18 8.85 12.42 -5.53
N CYS A 19 7.61 12.87 -5.79
CA CYS A 19 6.46 11.97 -5.94
C CYS A 19 5.50 12.45 -7.05
N ASN A 20 4.59 11.56 -7.48
CA ASN A 20 3.58 11.84 -8.51
C ASN A 20 2.28 12.43 -7.97
N ALA A 21 2.11 12.43 -6.66
CA ALA A 21 0.97 13.03 -5.96
C ALA A 21 1.30 13.20 -4.48
N TYR A 22 0.69 14.19 -3.83
CA TYR A 22 0.81 14.43 -2.39
C TYR A 22 -0.52 14.93 -1.84
N PRO A 23 -0.87 14.64 -0.57
CA PRO A 23 -2.12 15.10 0.02
C PRO A 23 -2.26 16.63 0.05
N SER A 24 -3.49 17.10 0.05
CA SER A 24 -3.87 18.51 0.24
C SER A 24 -5.17 18.58 1.03
N SER A 25 -5.54 19.76 1.50
CA SER A 25 -6.83 19.99 2.20
C SER A 25 -8.05 19.60 1.36
N SER A 26 -7.95 19.65 0.03
CA SER A 26 -9.01 19.26 -0.90
C SER A 26 -8.98 17.77 -1.28
N ASN A 27 -7.89 17.06 -1.00
CA ASN A 27 -7.74 15.64 -1.30
C ASN A 27 -6.75 14.95 -0.35
N LEU A 28 -7.25 14.44 0.76
CA LEU A 28 -6.47 13.82 1.83
C LEU A 28 -5.84 12.47 1.43
N TYR A 29 -6.38 11.82 0.39
CA TYR A 29 -6.02 10.42 0.05
C TYR A 29 -4.89 10.28 -0.96
N ARG A 30 -4.47 11.37 -1.61
CA ARG A 30 -3.38 11.33 -2.60
C ARG A 30 -2.06 10.92 -1.94
N ASN A 31 -1.74 9.61 -2.03
CA ASN A 31 -0.49 9.06 -1.48
C ASN A 31 -0.23 9.43 0.00
N GLY A 32 -1.26 9.37 0.85
CA GLY A 32 -1.13 9.65 2.28
C GLY A 32 -0.05 8.81 2.97
N PHE A 33 0.27 7.62 2.45
CA PHE A 33 1.37 6.78 2.92
C PHE A 33 2.76 7.41 2.69
N ILE A 34 2.93 8.26 1.66
CA ILE A 34 4.16 9.05 1.45
C ILE A 34 4.25 10.15 2.49
N HIS A 35 3.13 10.84 2.75
CA HIS A 35 3.09 11.87 3.79
C HIS A 35 3.46 11.32 5.16
N ARG A 36 2.95 10.14 5.53
CA ARG A 36 3.33 9.46 6.78
C ARG A 36 4.84 9.17 6.87
N ARG A 37 5.48 8.81 5.75
CA ARG A 37 6.95 8.67 5.70
C ARG A 37 7.64 10.00 5.98
N VAL A 38 7.23 11.07 5.30
CA VAL A 38 7.80 12.42 5.53
C VAL A 38 7.71 12.82 6.99
N LYS A 39 6.53 12.65 7.62
CA LYS A 39 6.35 12.91 9.06
C LYS A 39 7.27 12.02 9.90
N GLY A 40 7.39 10.73 9.56
CA GLY A 40 8.30 9.81 10.25
C GLY A 40 9.77 10.21 10.14
N TYR A 41 10.20 10.68 8.98
CA TYR A 41 11.58 11.19 8.78
C TYR A 41 11.82 12.47 9.57
N GLN A 42 10.88 13.43 9.55
CA GLN A 42 10.96 14.67 10.32
C GLN A 42 11.00 14.41 11.85
N GLU A 43 10.18 13.49 12.36
CA GLU A 43 10.23 13.06 13.77
C GLU A 43 11.60 12.48 14.18
N LYS A 44 12.35 11.97 13.23
CA LYS A 44 13.72 11.46 13.41
C LYS A 44 14.81 12.49 13.11
N GLY A 45 14.42 13.74 12.83
CA GLY A 45 15.34 14.87 12.66
C GLY A 45 15.90 15.03 11.23
N LEU A 46 15.31 14.38 10.22
CA LEU A 46 15.68 14.66 8.82
C LEU A 46 14.95 15.90 8.31
N GLU A 47 15.69 16.77 7.63
CA GLU A 47 15.12 17.87 6.86
C GLU A 47 14.66 17.37 5.50
N VAL A 48 13.35 17.32 5.28
CA VAL A 48 12.75 16.78 4.05
C VAL A 48 11.95 17.85 3.32
N ASP A 49 12.40 18.16 2.11
CA ASP A 49 11.60 18.91 1.14
C ASP A 49 10.77 17.94 0.30
N VAL A 50 9.57 18.35 -0.07
CA VAL A 50 8.68 17.58 -0.93
C VAL A 50 8.46 18.28 -2.25
N PHE A 51 8.70 17.56 -3.36
CA PHE A 51 8.36 17.98 -4.71
C PHE A 51 7.30 17.03 -5.30
N TYR A 52 6.10 17.58 -5.52
CA TYR A 52 5.04 16.90 -6.25
C TYR A 52 5.20 17.21 -7.75
N ASN A 53 5.73 16.24 -8.51
CA ASN A 53 5.89 16.35 -9.94
C ASN A 53 4.54 16.15 -10.66
N HIS A 54 4.04 17.25 -11.25
CA HIS A 54 2.74 17.29 -11.93
C HIS A 54 2.84 17.98 -13.28
N GLN A 55 2.94 17.21 -14.36
CA GLN A 55 3.21 17.69 -15.71
C GLN A 55 2.23 18.74 -16.24
N PRO A 56 0.91 18.69 -15.98
CA PRO A 56 -0.02 19.70 -16.44
C PRO A 56 0.16 21.11 -15.85
N VAL A 57 1.03 21.26 -14.83
CA VAL A 57 1.23 22.58 -14.18
C VAL A 57 2.13 23.48 -15.01
N ALA A 58 1.55 24.55 -15.55
CA ALA A 58 2.30 25.53 -16.35
C ALA A 58 3.21 26.43 -15.52
N LYS A 59 2.89 26.70 -14.26
CA LYS A 59 3.66 27.51 -13.33
C LYS A 59 3.76 26.81 -11.97
N ALA A 60 4.98 26.61 -11.50
CA ALA A 60 5.22 26.02 -10.19
C ALA A 60 4.60 26.87 -9.07
N TYR A 61 4.06 26.18 -8.04
CA TYR A 61 3.49 26.80 -6.85
C TYR A 61 3.80 25.96 -5.60
N THR A 62 3.48 26.49 -4.44
CA THR A 62 3.62 25.79 -3.15
C THR A 62 2.31 25.80 -2.38
N TYR A 63 2.11 24.76 -1.57
CA TYR A 63 1.08 24.75 -0.53
C TYR A 63 1.63 24.06 0.71
N GLU A 64 0.94 24.21 1.83
CA GLU A 64 1.26 23.54 3.07
C GLU A 64 0.20 22.47 3.38
N PHE A 65 0.65 21.31 3.83
CA PHE A 65 -0.21 20.23 4.33
C PHE A 65 0.40 19.62 5.58
N ASP A 66 -0.30 19.71 6.69
CA ASP A 66 0.12 19.16 8.01
C ASP A 66 1.58 19.53 8.37
N GLY A 67 1.93 20.82 8.23
CA GLY A 67 3.27 21.33 8.53
C GLY A 67 4.35 20.94 7.51
N VAL A 68 3.99 20.34 6.38
CA VAL A 68 4.91 20.03 5.29
C VAL A 68 4.71 20.98 4.13
N ILE A 69 5.77 21.69 3.72
CA ILE A 69 5.75 22.52 2.52
C ILE A 69 5.93 21.65 1.28
N VAL A 70 4.93 21.68 0.40
CA VAL A 70 4.90 20.92 -0.85
C VAL A 70 5.08 21.84 -2.03
N ARG A 71 6.13 21.62 -2.81
CA ARG A 71 6.36 22.31 -4.08
C ARG A 71 5.75 21.51 -5.21
N VAL A 72 4.96 22.14 -6.06
CA VAL A 72 4.31 21.51 -7.21
C VAL A 72 4.85 22.10 -8.49
N GLY A 73 5.24 21.27 -9.43
CA GLY A 73 5.76 21.72 -10.72
C GLY A 73 5.94 20.56 -11.70
N ASN A 74 6.29 20.91 -12.93
CA ASN A 74 6.67 19.96 -13.96
C ASN A 74 8.15 19.53 -13.82
N ASP A 75 8.67 18.76 -14.76
CA ASP A 75 10.07 18.28 -14.75
C ASP A 75 11.09 19.43 -14.94
N GLU A 76 10.77 20.49 -15.68
CA GLU A 76 11.64 21.67 -15.81
C GLU A 76 11.77 22.40 -14.46
N ALA A 77 10.66 22.56 -13.72
CA ALA A 77 10.67 23.16 -12.40
C ALA A 77 11.43 22.28 -11.38
N LEU A 78 11.37 20.95 -11.51
CA LEU A 78 12.15 20.04 -10.71
C LEU A 78 13.64 20.17 -11.00
N GLU A 79 14.03 20.19 -12.27
CA GLU A 79 15.43 20.37 -12.70
C GLU A 79 16.01 21.68 -12.17
N LYS A 80 15.27 22.77 -12.30
CA LYS A 80 15.66 24.07 -11.74
C LYS A 80 15.85 24.01 -10.23
N LEU A 81 14.93 23.38 -9.49
CA LEU A 81 15.06 23.22 -8.04
C LEU A 81 16.34 22.46 -7.66
N ILE A 82 16.67 21.37 -8.38
CA ILE A 82 17.88 20.57 -8.16
C ILE A 82 19.13 21.40 -8.40
N GLN A 83 19.16 22.20 -9.46
CA GLN A 83 20.30 23.06 -9.81
C GLN A 83 20.50 24.25 -8.84
N GLU A 84 19.42 24.76 -8.27
CA GLU A 84 19.45 25.91 -7.35
C GLU A 84 19.62 25.54 -5.87
N SER A 85 19.53 24.23 -5.52
CA SER A 85 19.53 23.75 -4.13
C SER A 85 20.52 22.60 -3.97
N SER A 86 21.07 22.44 -2.77
CA SER A 86 21.92 21.30 -2.43
C SER A 86 21.15 20.31 -1.58
N TYR A 87 21.07 19.07 -2.03
CA TYR A 87 20.46 17.94 -1.32
C TYR A 87 21.49 16.83 -1.15
N GLY A 88 21.52 16.19 0.01
CA GLY A 88 22.42 15.07 0.28
C GLY A 88 21.88 13.73 -0.21
N THR A 89 20.57 13.63 -0.43
CA THR A 89 19.90 12.40 -0.90
C THR A 89 18.58 12.76 -1.59
N TYR A 90 18.27 12.01 -2.64
CA TYR A 90 17.01 12.12 -3.40
C TYR A 90 16.17 10.86 -3.19
N LEU A 91 14.90 11.02 -2.80
CA LEU A 91 13.94 9.95 -2.59
C LEU A 91 12.87 10.02 -3.68
N VAL A 92 12.78 9.01 -4.53
CA VAL A 92 11.85 9.01 -5.67
C VAL A 92 10.80 7.93 -5.47
N HIS A 93 9.54 8.34 -5.39
CA HIS A 93 8.40 7.45 -5.36
C HIS A 93 7.70 7.41 -6.73
N PHE A 94 7.35 6.19 -7.19
CA PHE A 94 6.75 5.95 -8.52
C PHE A 94 7.67 6.43 -9.65
N ALA A 95 8.79 5.72 -9.86
CA ALA A 95 9.77 6.09 -10.86
C ALA A 95 9.18 6.10 -12.29
N GLU A 96 9.20 7.28 -12.90
CA GLU A 96 8.87 7.52 -14.31
C GLU A 96 9.89 8.51 -14.90
N PRO A 97 10.01 8.61 -16.22
CA PRO A 97 10.97 9.53 -16.86
C PRO A 97 10.91 10.95 -16.32
N THR A 98 9.72 11.50 -16.12
CA THR A 98 9.50 12.87 -15.64
C THR A 98 10.08 13.18 -14.26
N ARG A 99 10.36 12.15 -13.44
CA ARG A 99 10.95 12.29 -12.10
C ARG A 99 12.43 11.91 -12.04
N ILE A 100 12.91 11.14 -12.99
CA ILE A 100 14.32 10.67 -13.02
C ILE A 100 15.18 11.49 -13.98
N GLU A 101 14.67 11.85 -15.18
CA GLU A 101 15.47 12.59 -16.16
C GLU A 101 15.96 13.98 -15.65
N PRO A 102 15.21 14.72 -14.82
CA PRO A 102 15.76 15.95 -14.21
C PRO A 102 17.01 15.68 -13.34
N LEU A 103 17.07 14.55 -12.62
CA LEU A 103 18.26 14.16 -11.83
C LEU A 103 19.46 13.90 -12.76
N ARG A 104 19.23 13.19 -13.87
CA ARG A 104 20.29 12.90 -14.87
C ARG A 104 20.80 14.18 -15.53
N ARG A 105 19.89 15.04 -16.00
CA ARG A 105 20.25 16.30 -16.67
C ARG A 105 20.99 17.27 -15.75
N SER A 106 20.66 17.24 -14.46
CA SER A 106 21.37 18.04 -13.44
C SER A 106 22.69 17.43 -12.99
N GLY A 107 23.05 16.24 -13.48
CA GLY A 107 24.31 15.58 -13.16
C GLY A 107 24.45 15.14 -11.72
N VAL A 108 23.35 14.80 -11.06
CA VAL A 108 23.30 14.36 -9.66
C VAL A 108 24.25 13.19 -9.42
N LYS A 109 25.07 13.28 -8.35
CA LYS A 109 26.00 12.23 -7.90
C LYS A 109 25.66 11.70 -6.51
N GLU A 110 24.84 12.43 -5.78
CA GLU A 110 24.33 12.05 -4.47
C GLU A 110 23.45 10.80 -4.59
N PRO A 111 23.25 10.05 -3.49
CA PRO A 111 22.39 8.87 -3.48
C PRO A 111 20.95 9.18 -3.95
N VAL A 112 20.44 8.33 -4.82
CA VAL A 112 19.05 8.34 -5.30
C VAL A 112 18.39 7.04 -4.84
N ILE A 113 17.40 7.13 -3.98
CA ILE A 113 16.65 5.97 -3.48
C ILE A 113 15.28 5.94 -4.16
N VAL A 114 14.98 4.84 -4.83
CA VAL A 114 13.79 4.69 -5.68
C VAL A 114 12.86 3.64 -5.10
N TRP A 115 11.65 4.03 -4.69
CA TRP A 115 10.60 3.11 -4.24
C TRP A 115 9.75 2.62 -5.41
N ILE A 116 9.63 1.30 -5.53
CA ILE A 116 8.74 0.61 -6.47
C ILE A 116 7.50 0.14 -5.69
N HIS A 117 6.33 0.70 -6.02
CA HIS A 117 5.10 0.47 -5.28
C HIS A 117 4.13 -0.51 -5.93
N GLY A 118 4.07 -0.56 -7.27
CA GLY A 118 3.10 -1.40 -7.94
C GLY A 118 3.03 -1.18 -9.45
N PHE A 119 1.96 -0.52 -9.91
CA PHE A 119 1.57 -0.45 -11.31
C PHE A 119 2.65 0.08 -12.27
N GLU A 120 3.56 0.90 -11.77
CA GLU A 120 4.66 1.50 -12.54
C GLU A 120 5.69 0.45 -13.01
N ALA A 121 5.68 -0.74 -12.41
CA ALA A 121 6.62 -1.82 -12.72
C ALA A 121 5.94 -3.13 -13.18
N GLU A 122 4.63 -3.08 -13.44
CA GLU A 122 3.85 -4.24 -13.88
C GLU A 122 3.78 -4.31 -15.42
N ALA A 123 3.72 -5.53 -15.97
CA ALA A 123 3.31 -5.71 -17.35
C ALA A 123 1.80 -5.51 -17.51
N TRP A 124 1.38 -5.06 -18.68
CA TRP A 124 -0.01 -4.71 -19.01
C TRP A 124 -1.04 -5.80 -18.69
N TYR A 125 -0.68 -7.08 -18.78
CA TYR A 125 -1.56 -8.23 -18.58
C TYR A 125 -1.76 -8.60 -17.11
N ARG A 126 -0.94 -8.08 -16.18
CA ARG A 126 -1.04 -8.41 -14.75
C ARG A 126 -2.40 -8.07 -14.15
N ARG A 127 -3.07 -7.06 -14.70
CA ARG A 127 -4.42 -6.65 -14.27
C ARG A 127 -5.52 -7.18 -15.20
N TRP A 128 -5.36 -8.43 -15.66
CA TRP A 128 -6.29 -9.11 -16.57
C TRP A 128 -7.75 -9.04 -16.13
N PHE A 129 -8.02 -9.10 -14.86
CA PHE A 129 -9.36 -9.01 -14.26
C PHE A 129 -10.10 -7.70 -14.59
N ASN A 130 -9.41 -6.66 -15.02
CA ASN A 130 -10.00 -5.37 -15.40
C ASN A 130 -10.39 -5.31 -16.88
N PHE A 131 -9.98 -6.27 -17.73
CA PHE A 131 -10.21 -6.19 -19.18
C PHE A 131 -10.81 -7.45 -19.83
N ILE A 132 -11.27 -8.41 -19.01
CA ILE A 132 -11.95 -9.61 -19.54
C ILE A 132 -13.46 -9.43 -19.69
N GLY A 133 -14.01 -8.28 -19.29
CA GLY A 133 -15.45 -8.03 -19.30
C GLY A 133 -16.01 -7.79 -20.70
N SER A 134 -15.23 -7.21 -21.62
CA SER A 134 -15.66 -6.89 -22.97
C SER A 134 -14.50 -6.79 -23.98
N ALA A 135 -14.82 -6.87 -25.27
CA ALA A 135 -13.83 -6.63 -26.33
C ALA A 135 -13.27 -5.20 -26.30
N GLU A 136 -14.05 -4.22 -25.83
CA GLU A 136 -13.60 -2.82 -25.70
C GLU A 136 -12.57 -2.69 -24.57
N ASP A 137 -12.76 -3.38 -23.44
CA ASP A 137 -11.79 -3.40 -22.35
C ASP A 137 -10.45 -4.00 -22.79
N ILE A 138 -10.49 -5.09 -23.59
CA ILE A 138 -9.29 -5.69 -24.17
C ILE A 138 -8.57 -4.70 -25.09
N ARG A 139 -9.30 -4.00 -25.98
CA ARG A 139 -8.70 -2.98 -26.85
C ARG A 139 -8.10 -1.83 -26.05
N ALA A 140 -8.75 -1.39 -24.96
CA ALA A 140 -8.23 -0.36 -24.08
C ALA A 140 -6.94 -0.81 -23.38
N ALA A 141 -6.87 -2.05 -22.91
CA ALA A 141 -5.66 -2.64 -22.33
C ALA A 141 -4.50 -2.71 -23.35
N LEU A 142 -4.78 -3.10 -24.60
CA LEU A 142 -3.78 -3.13 -25.66
C LEU A 142 -3.29 -1.73 -26.05
N ARG A 143 -4.15 -0.70 -26.05
CA ARG A 143 -3.72 0.70 -26.22
C ARG A 143 -2.79 1.11 -25.08
N LYS A 144 -3.12 0.80 -23.82
CA LYS A 144 -2.24 1.07 -22.67
C LYS A 144 -0.91 0.32 -22.75
N LYS A 145 -0.90 -0.94 -23.23
CA LYS A 145 0.33 -1.68 -23.48
C LYS A 145 1.31 -0.85 -24.33
N THR A 146 0.84 -0.30 -25.44
CA THR A 146 1.66 0.45 -26.39
C THR A 146 2.04 1.84 -25.84
N ASN A 147 1.06 2.56 -25.28
CA ASN A 147 1.23 3.97 -24.94
C ASN A 147 1.87 4.20 -23.57
N TYR A 148 1.91 3.19 -22.71
CA TYR A 148 2.45 3.32 -21.36
C TYR A 148 3.37 2.15 -20.96
N TYR A 149 2.83 0.92 -20.83
CA TYR A 149 3.56 -0.18 -20.18
C TYR A 149 4.87 -0.56 -20.88
N ASN A 150 4.91 -0.62 -22.20
CA ASN A 150 6.14 -0.98 -22.93
C ASN A 150 7.23 0.07 -22.73
N GLY A 151 6.88 1.36 -22.81
CA GLY A 151 7.82 2.47 -22.59
C GLY A 151 8.31 2.52 -21.14
N GLN A 152 7.39 2.35 -20.19
CA GLN A 152 7.69 2.37 -18.77
C GLN A 152 8.60 1.20 -18.36
N ASN A 153 8.32 -0.03 -18.82
CA ASN A 153 9.17 -1.18 -18.50
C ASN A 153 10.55 -1.05 -19.14
N SER A 154 10.65 -0.55 -20.35
CA SER A 154 11.95 -0.26 -21.00
C SER A 154 12.73 0.83 -20.24
N PHE A 155 12.05 1.86 -19.77
CA PHE A 155 12.65 2.91 -18.93
C PHE A 155 13.17 2.32 -17.62
N LEU A 156 12.39 1.51 -16.90
CA LEU A 156 12.82 0.87 -15.66
C LEU A 156 14.01 -0.07 -15.88
N ALA A 157 14.03 -0.85 -16.98
CA ALA A 157 15.17 -1.68 -17.33
C ALA A 157 16.45 -0.84 -17.50
N GLY A 158 16.34 0.30 -18.18
CA GLY A 158 17.44 1.25 -18.29
C GLY A 158 17.87 1.85 -16.96
N LEU A 159 16.90 2.17 -16.09
CA LEU A 159 17.16 2.74 -14.76
C LEU A 159 17.85 1.73 -13.82
N MET A 160 17.45 0.45 -13.85
CA MET A 160 18.05 -0.62 -13.06
C MET A 160 19.50 -0.95 -13.48
N ASN A 161 19.88 -0.56 -14.69
CA ASN A 161 21.24 -0.68 -15.23
C ASN A 161 21.99 0.66 -15.32
N ASP A 162 21.44 1.73 -14.74
CA ASP A 162 22.07 3.05 -14.81
C ASP A 162 23.39 3.08 -14.02
N GLU A 163 24.45 3.50 -14.68
CA GLU A 163 25.79 3.65 -14.08
C GLU A 163 26.15 5.12 -13.82
N ASN A 164 25.31 6.05 -14.23
CA ASN A 164 25.56 7.50 -14.07
C ASN A 164 24.96 8.05 -12.78
N LEU A 165 23.88 7.45 -12.28
CA LEU A 165 23.23 7.78 -11.02
C LEU A 165 23.58 6.73 -9.94
N ASN A 166 23.83 7.19 -8.73
CA ASN A 166 24.05 6.31 -7.57
C ASN A 166 22.67 5.85 -7.03
N ILE A 167 22.11 4.80 -7.62
CA ILE A 167 20.73 4.36 -7.35
C ILE A 167 20.70 3.14 -6.44
N SER A 168 19.80 3.19 -5.44
CA SER A 168 19.33 2.04 -4.67
C SER A 168 17.81 1.92 -4.81
N PHE A 169 17.30 0.69 -4.91
CA PHE A 169 15.85 0.44 -5.03
C PHE A 169 15.27 -0.09 -3.73
N VAL A 170 14.04 0.31 -3.43
CA VAL A 170 13.25 -0.22 -2.33
C VAL A 170 11.99 -0.87 -2.91
N ASN A 171 11.85 -2.17 -2.69
CA ASN A 171 10.64 -2.93 -3.02
C ASN A 171 9.81 -3.14 -1.76
N VAL A 172 8.48 -3.22 -1.90
CA VAL A 172 7.56 -3.34 -0.75
C VAL A 172 7.37 -4.79 -0.28
N SER A 173 7.74 -5.77 -1.11
CA SER A 173 7.75 -7.19 -0.80
C SER A 173 8.74 -7.95 -1.71
N ASP A 174 9.30 -9.03 -1.21
CA ASP A 174 10.21 -9.89 -1.99
C ASP A 174 9.46 -10.58 -3.13
N TRP A 175 8.22 -11.00 -2.88
CA TRP A 175 7.37 -11.60 -3.90
C TRP A 175 7.14 -10.63 -5.07
N PHE A 176 6.84 -9.36 -4.78
CA PHE A 176 6.59 -8.37 -5.82
C PHE A 176 7.85 -8.11 -6.63
N GLN A 177 9.00 -7.96 -5.98
CA GLN A 177 10.28 -7.82 -6.66
C GLN A 177 10.52 -8.98 -7.63
N LYS A 178 10.54 -10.23 -7.11
CA LYS A 178 11.01 -11.42 -7.85
C LYS A 178 10.00 -11.96 -8.85
N ASN A 179 8.70 -11.85 -8.56
CA ASN A 179 7.67 -12.46 -9.39
C ASN A 179 6.97 -11.47 -10.33
N ILE A 180 7.15 -10.17 -10.10
CA ILE A 180 6.50 -9.14 -10.91
C ILE A 180 7.54 -8.22 -11.55
N VAL A 181 8.29 -7.45 -10.74
CA VAL A 181 9.15 -6.38 -11.28
C VAL A 181 10.24 -6.94 -12.18
N GLU A 182 11.07 -7.84 -11.67
CA GLU A 182 12.20 -8.40 -12.43
C GLU A 182 11.75 -9.13 -13.71
N PRO A 183 10.73 -10.01 -13.68
CA PRO A 183 10.23 -10.67 -14.90
C PRO A 183 9.59 -9.71 -15.90
N ASP A 184 8.80 -8.73 -15.43
CA ASP A 184 8.04 -7.83 -16.30
C ASP A 184 8.94 -6.77 -16.94
N VAL A 185 9.93 -6.29 -16.19
CA VAL A 185 10.98 -5.37 -16.66
C VAL A 185 12.09 -6.12 -17.43
N ARG A 186 12.20 -7.44 -17.24
CA ARG A 186 13.23 -8.32 -17.81
C ARG A 186 14.66 -7.93 -17.40
N THR A 187 14.80 -7.53 -16.14
CA THR A 187 16.07 -7.07 -15.56
C THR A 187 16.06 -7.36 -14.07
N GLU A 188 17.15 -7.90 -13.54
CA GLU A 188 17.33 -8.12 -12.10
C GLU A 188 17.91 -6.85 -11.45
N PHE A 189 17.52 -6.58 -10.20
CA PHE A 189 18.11 -5.49 -9.44
C PHE A 189 19.56 -5.78 -9.04
N LYS A 190 20.45 -4.86 -9.30
CA LYS A 190 21.84 -4.91 -8.82
C LYS A 190 21.98 -4.41 -7.38
N ASN A 191 21.12 -3.48 -6.97
CA ASN A 191 21.14 -2.83 -5.67
C ASN A 191 19.71 -2.57 -5.21
N SER A 192 19.15 -3.46 -4.40
CA SER A 192 17.79 -3.32 -3.87
C SER A 192 17.69 -3.87 -2.45
N VAL A 193 16.72 -3.32 -1.72
CA VAL A 193 16.30 -3.83 -0.40
C VAL A 193 14.78 -3.94 -0.38
N THR A 194 14.26 -4.88 0.42
CA THR A 194 12.83 -4.98 0.68
C THR A 194 12.50 -4.31 2.00
N ILE A 195 11.71 -3.22 1.93
CA ILE A 195 11.15 -2.52 3.09
C ILE A 195 9.65 -2.35 2.85
N PRO A 196 8.78 -2.98 3.63
CA PRO A 196 7.33 -2.88 3.43
C PRO A 196 6.82 -1.45 3.65
N ASN A 197 5.62 -1.16 3.14
CA ASN A 197 4.97 0.09 3.49
C ASN A 197 4.65 0.15 4.97
N LEU A 198 4.81 1.33 5.53
CA LEU A 198 4.54 1.60 6.94
C LEU A 198 3.09 1.27 7.33
N VAL A 199 2.95 0.46 8.35
CA VAL A 199 1.73 0.32 9.15
C VAL A 199 1.95 1.14 10.42
N ASP A 200 1.29 2.31 10.51
CA ASP A 200 1.53 3.24 11.61
C ASP A 200 0.74 2.82 12.86
N GLU A 201 1.42 2.22 13.83
CA GLU A 201 0.83 1.79 15.09
C GLU A 201 0.34 2.94 15.98
N LYS A 202 0.68 4.20 15.68
CA LYS A 202 0.07 5.38 16.34
C LYS A 202 -1.35 5.63 15.85
N VAL A 203 -1.61 5.32 14.56
CA VAL A 203 -2.93 5.48 13.93
C VAL A 203 -3.77 4.21 14.10
N PHE A 204 -3.12 3.05 13.96
CA PHE A 204 -3.72 1.72 14.03
C PHE A 204 -3.14 0.90 15.20
N PRO A 205 -3.34 1.36 16.45
CA PRO A 205 -2.78 0.69 17.63
C PRO A 205 -3.49 -0.64 17.88
N TYR A 206 -2.74 -1.62 18.36
CA TYR A 206 -3.35 -2.84 18.86
C TYR A 206 -4.34 -2.55 19.97
N ARG A 207 -5.53 -3.11 19.84
CA ARG A 207 -6.57 -3.13 20.88
C ARG A 207 -7.01 -4.56 21.07
N LYS A 208 -6.78 -5.12 22.28
CA LYS A 208 -7.28 -6.46 22.58
C LYS A 208 -8.78 -6.51 22.25
N LYS A 209 -9.18 -7.48 21.45
CA LYS A 209 -10.57 -7.65 21.01
C LYS A 209 -11.37 -8.40 22.08
N ASP A 210 -12.60 -7.91 22.32
CA ASP A 210 -13.60 -8.74 22.98
C ASP A 210 -13.91 -9.93 22.07
N PRO A 211 -13.91 -11.17 22.58
CA PRO A 211 -14.21 -12.35 21.79
C PRO A 211 -15.54 -12.30 21.03
N ALA A 212 -16.54 -11.56 21.54
CA ALA A 212 -17.82 -11.36 20.84
C ALA A 212 -17.65 -10.65 19.49
N LEU A 213 -16.59 -9.83 19.32
CA LEU A 213 -16.31 -9.11 18.07
C LEU A 213 -15.95 -10.04 16.90
N ARG A 214 -15.64 -11.33 17.12
CA ARG A 214 -15.45 -12.32 16.06
C ARG A 214 -16.68 -12.47 15.15
N LYS A 215 -17.85 -12.04 15.63
CA LYS A 215 -19.09 -12.03 14.89
C LYS A 215 -19.33 -10.75 14.07
N LYS A 216 -18.47 -9.74 14.23
CA LYS A 216 -18.54 -8.46 13.51
C LYS A 216 -17.46 -8.39 12.43
N ILE A 217 -17.92 -8.47 11.20
CA ILE A 217 -17.07 -8.58 10.01
C ILE A 217 -17.05 -7.23 9.28
N LEU A 218 -15.85 -6.70 9.08
CA LEU A 218 -15.60 -5.44 8.38
C LEU A 218 -14.95 -5.72 7.02
N SER A 219 -15.36 -5.01 5.99
CA SER A 219 -14.64 -4.91 4.73
C SER A 219 -14.56 -3.44 4.32
N ILE A 220 -13.36 -2.91 4.22
CA ILE A 220 -13.10 -1.54 3.73
C ILE A 220 -12.20 -1.65 2.51
N ARG A 221 -12.79 -1.54 1.30
CA ARG A 221 -12.06 -1.71 0.04
C ARG A 221 -12.57 -0.73 -1.02
N PRO A 222 -11.70 -0.19 -1.90
CA PRO A 222 -12.15 0.57 -3.06
C PRO A 222 -13.01 -0.29 -4.01
N PHE A 223 -14.06 0.29 -4.56
CA PHE A 223 -14.89 -0.32 -5.60
C PHE A 223 -14.55 0.22 -7.00
N ALA A 224 -13.30 0.63 -7.18
CA ALA A 224 -12.80 1.18 -8.44
C ALA A 224 -12.28 0.10 -9.42
N SER A 225 -12.02 -1.12 -8.94
CA SER A 225 -11.39 -2.17 -9.73
C SER A 225 -11.74 -3.55 -9.18
N MET A 226 -11.83 -4.54 -10.05
CA MET A 226 -11.99 -5.95 -9.69
C MET A 226 -10.76 -6.53 -8.94
N LYS A 227 -9.64 -5.81 -8.92
CA LYS A 227 -8.45 -6.13 -8.12
C LYS A 227 -8.80 -6.46 -6.67
N TYR A 228 -9.70 -5.67 -6.07
CA TYR A 228 -10.05 -5.75 -4.66
C TYR A 228 -11.02 -6.88 -4.30
N ALA A 229 -11.42 -7.70 -5.28
CA ALA A 229 -12.24 -8.89 -5.11
C ALA A 229 -13.49 -8.71 -4.21
N ASN A 230 -14.11 -7.51 -4.24
CA ASN A 230 -15.32 -7.23 -3.46
C ASN A 230 -16.49 -8.16 -3.82
N ASP A 231 -16.54 -8.66 -5.04
CA ASP A 231 -17.46 -9.70 -5.49
C ASP A 231 -17.27 -11.03 -4.74
N GLN A 232 -16.02 -11.38 -4.38
CA GLN A 232 -15.73 -12.56 -3.56
C GLN A 232 -16.22 -12.37 -2.12
N SER A 233 -16.04 -11.16 -1.56
CA SER A 233 -16.60 -10.84 -0.24
C SER A 233 -18.13 -10.97 -0.24
N VAL A 234 -18.81 -10.45 -1.27
CA VAL A 234 -20.26 -10.57 -1.43
C VAL A 234 -20.67 -12.03 -1.56
N SER A 235 -19.97 -12.81 -2.39
CA SER A 235 -20.24 -14.24 -2.57
C SER A 235 -20.06 -15.03 -1.27
N ALA A 236 -19.01 -14.74 -0.49
CA ALA A 236 -18.79 -15.38 0.81
C ALA A 236 -19.94 -15.07 1.80
N ILE A 237 -20.44 -13.83 1.83
CA ILE A 237 -21.59 -13.46 2.67
C ILE A 237 -22.85 -14.20 2.20
N LEU A 238 -23.04 -14.38 0.90
CA LEU A 238 -24.17 -15.16 0.35
C LEU A 238 -24.04 -16.65 0.72
N GLU A 239 -22.84 -17.24 0.75
CA GLU A 239 -22.62 -18.60 1.25
C GLU A 239 -22.93 -18.69 2.76
N LEU A 240 -22.46 -17.73 3.56
CA LEU A 240 -22.80 -17.66 4.99
C LEU A 240 -24.31 -17.50 5.23
N SER A 241 -25.04 -16.82 4.34
CA SER A 241 -26.49 -16.64 4.48
C SER A 241 -27.32 -17.93 4.45
N LYS A 242 -26.72 -19.04 4.02
CA LYS A 242 -27.33 -20.37 4.01
C LYS A 242 -27.13 -21.12 5.35
N ARG A 243 -26.35 -20.57 6.28
CA ARG A 243 -25.96 -21.22 7.54
C ARG A 243 -26.85 -20.78 8.69
N PRO A 244 -27.16 -21.68 9.66
CA PRO A 244 -28.11 -21.39 10.75
C PRO A 244 -27.74 -20.18 11.61
N PHE A 245 -26.44 -19.93 11.80
CA PHE A 245 -25.90 -18.87 12.65
C PHE A 245 -25.77 -17.51 11.95
N PHE A 246 -26.14 -17.38 10.66
CA PHE A 246 -25.97 -16.16 9.89
C PHE A 246 -26.59 -14.92 10.56
N GLY A 247 -27.72 -15.11 11.26
CA GLY A 247 -28.39 -14.03 11.98
C GLY A 247 -27.58 -13.44 13.14
N ASP A 248 -26.59 -14.18 13.65
CA ASP A 248 -25.70 -13.73 14.72
C ASP A 248 -24.49 -12.94 14.22
N LEU A 249 -24.23 -12.95 12.90
CA LEU A 249 -23.15 -12.22 12.28
C LEU A 249 -23.61 -10.80 11.91
N GLU A 250 -22.71 -9.84 12.04
CA GLU A 250 -22.90 -8.47 11.57
C GLU A 250 -21.83 -8.14 10.51
N PHE A 251 -22.25 -7.56 9.39
CA PHE A 251 -21.35 -7.19 8.30
C PHE A 251 -21.40 -5.69 8.06
N THR A 252 -20.23 -5.06 7.96
CA THR A 252 -20.06 -3.66 7.55
C THR A 252 -19.19 -3.62 6.31
N ILE A 253 -19.79 -3.24 5.17
CA ILE A 253 -19.11 -3.16 3.87
C ILE A 253 -18.98 -1.69 3.49
N CYS A 254 -17.73 -1.22 3.44
CA CYS A 254 -17.39 0.17 3.22
C CYS A 254 -16.52 0.34 1.96
N GLY A 255 -16.71 1.44 1.27
CA GLY A 255 -15.84 1.85 0.17
C GLY A 255 -16.59 2.57 -0.94
N GLN A 256 -15.85 3.24 -1.81
CA GLN A 256 -16.42 4.02 -2.89
C GLN A 256 -15.86 3.56 -4.24
N GLY A 257 -16.68 3.71 -5.28
CA GLY A 257 -16.27 3.47 -6.66
C GLY A 257 -17.42 3.03 -7.56
N PRO A 258 -17.21 3.04 -8.90
CA PRO A 258 -18.25 2.78 -9.89
C PRO A 258 -18.83 1.37 -9.83
N LEU A 259 -18.14 0.43 -9.18
CA LEU A 259 -18.59 -0.96 -9.05
C LEU A 259 -19.45 -1.19 -7.79
N PHE A 260 -19.58 -0.20 -6.86
CA PHE A 260 -20.19 -0.40 -5.56
C PHE A 260 -21.60 -0.94 -5.68
N ASP A 261 -22.53 -0.16 -6.24
CA ASP A 261 -23.95 -0.50 -6.25
C ASP A 261 -24.26 -1.83 -6.92
N LYS A 262 -23.61 -2.11 -8.05
CA LYS A 262 -23.75 -3.39 -8.76
C LYS A 262 -23.24 -4.56 -7.91
N THR A 263 -22.10 -4.40 -7.25
CA THR A 263 -21.45 -5.47 -6.50
C THR A 263 -22.24 -5.82 -5.24
N VAL A 264 -22.69 -4.81 -4.45
CA VAL A 264 -23.35 -5.04 -3.16
C VAL A 264 -24.85 -5.28 -3.28
N ALA A 265 -25.46 -5.14 -4.47
CA ALA A 265 -26.89 -5.29 -4.69
C ALA A 265 -27.50 -6.56 -4.07
N PRO A 266 -26.87 -7.77 -4.17
CA PRO A 266 -27.42 -9.00 -3.56
C PRO A 266 -27.53 -8.96 -2.04
N LEU A 267 -26.74 -8.09 -1.37
CA LEU A 267 -26.70 -7.99 0.09
C LEU A 267 -27.79 -7.08 0.67
N ARG A 268 -28.43 -6.21 -0.12
CA ARG A 268 -29.43 -5.22 0.34
C ARG A 268 -30.65 -5.81 1.05
N LYS A 269 -30.91 -7.09 0.86
CA LYS A 269 -32.01 -7.82 1.51
C LYS A 269 -31.74 -8.23 2.96
N PHE A 270 -30.48 -8.21 3.40
CA PHE A 270 -30.10 -8.69 4.72
C PHE A 270 -30.05 -7.55 5.73
N LYS A 271 -30.73 -7.73 6.86
CA LYS A 271 -30.81 -6.70 7.92
C LYS A 271 -29.54 -6.57 8.74
N ASN A 272 -28.72 -7.61 8.77
CA ASN A 272 -27.43 -7.68 9.47
C ASN A 272 -26.25 -7.25 8.59
N VAL A 273 -26.51 -6.65 7.42
CA VAL A 273 -25.50 -6.10 6.52
C VAL A 273 -25.67 -4.60 6.39
N THR A 274 -24.67 -3.85 6.80
CA THR A 274 -24.58 -2.40 6.64
C THR A 274 -23.70 -2.07 5.42
N LEU A 275 -24.21 -1.24 4.51
CA LEU A 275 -23.54 -0.84 3.27
C LEU A 275 -23.25 0.66 3.30
N LYS A 276 -21.98 1.05 3.15
CA LYS A 276 -21.52 2.44 3.20
C LYS A 276 -20.72 2.80 1.94
N ASN A 277 -21.35 3.53 1.01
CA ASN A 277 -20.72 4.03 -0.22
C ASN A 277 -20.07 5.39 0.04
N GLU A 278 -19.02 5.40 0.82
CA GLU A 278 -18.33 6.62 1.24
C GLU A 278 -16.84 6.38 1.49
N PHE A 279 -16.08 7.45 1.55
CA PHE A 279 -14.71 7.43 2.02
C PHE A 279 -14.63 7.67 3.53
N PHE A 280 -13.60 7.08 4.14
CA PHE A 280 -13.31 7.22 5.56
C PHE A 280 -11.94 7.83 5.77
N THR A 281 -11.81 8.73 6.74
CA THR A 281 -10.53 9.18 7.26
C THR A 281 -9.82 8.03 7.98
N GLN A 282 -8.54 8.17 8.25
CA GLN A 282 -7.80 7.15 9.00
C GLN A 282 -8.31 6.97 10.42
N GLU A 283 -8.76 8.07 11.04
CA GLU A 283 -9.38 8.08 12.36
C GLU A 283 -10.69 7.28 12.35
N GLU A 284 -11.54 7.50 11.35
CA GLU A 284 -12.79 6.74 11.17
C GLU A 284 -12.52 5.27 10.88
N ILE A 285 -11.48 4.95 10.07
CA ILE A 285 -11.06 3.55 9.84
C ILE A 285 -10.57 2.93 11.14
N SER A 286 -9.75 3.64 11.93
CA SER A 286 -9.29 3.17 13.24
C SER A 286 -10.43 2.93 14.21
N GLN A 287 -11.50 3.74 14.16
CA GLN A 287 -12.71 3.54 14.95
C GLN A 287 -13.48 2.30 14.48
N LEU A 288 -13.67 2.14 13.16
CA LEU A 288 -14.30 0.92 12.61
C LEU A 288 -13.48 -0.33 12.97
N HIS A 289 -12.14 -0.24 12.97
CA HIS A 289 -11.29 -1.34 13.44
C HIS A 289 -11.56 -1.65 14.92
N ALA A 290 -11.81 -0.65 15.77
CA ALA A 290 -12.10 -0.88 17.19
C ALA A 290 -13.42 -1.63 17.41
N GLU A 291 -14.40 -1.44 16.55
CA GLU A 291 -15.78 -1.96 16.65
C GLU A 291 -15.96 -3.36 16.04
N HIS A 292 -14.97 -3.86 15.30
CA HIS A 292 -15.02 -5.14 14.59
C HIS A 292 -13.88 -6.07 14.97
N GLY A 293 -14.06 -7.37 14.77
CA GLY A 293 -13.03 -8.38 15.07
C GLY A 293 -12.45 -9.07 13.83
N VAL A 294 -13.21 -9.15 12.74
CA VAL A 294 -12.78 -9.84 11.52
C VAL A 294 -12.69 -8.84 10.37
N PHE A 295 -11.61 -8.93 9.57
CA PHE A 295 -11.43 -8.13 8.37
C PHE A 295 -11.50 -9.02 7.13
N LEU A 296 -12.63 -8.97 6.42
CA LEU A 296 -12.84 -9.71 5.17
C LEU A 296 -12.29 -8.90 3.99
N CYS A 297 -11.16 -9.31 3.45
CA CYS A 297 -10.44 -8.54 2.43
C CYS A 297 -9.78 -9.41 1.35
N PRO A 298 -10.54 -10.27 0.64
CA PRO A 298 -9.97 -10.99 -0.49
C PRO A 298 -9.38 -10.02 -1.52
N THR A 299 -8.43 -10.51 -2.31
CA THR A 299 -7.81 -9.72 -3.38
C THR A 299 -7.43 -10.64 -4.53
N ARG A 300 -7.31 -10.08 -5.75
CA ARG A 300 -6.78 -10.78 -6.92
C ARG A 300 -5.31 -10.49 -7.18
N PHE A 301 -4.85 -9.35 -6.67
CA PHE A 301 -3.47 -8.92 -6.82
C PHE A 301 -3.14 -7.81 -5.82
N ASP A 302 -2.06 -7.96 -5.09
CA ASP A 302 -1.53 -6.90 -4.22
C ASP A 302 -0.02 -7.05 -4.04
N SER A 303 0.69 -5.93 -3.95
CA SER A 303 2.13 -5.92 -3.63
C SER A 303 2.42 -6.01 -2.13
N GLN A 304 1.41 -5.73 -1.27
CA GLN A 304 1.49 -5.86 0.19
C GLN A 304 0.12 -6.04 0.84
N GLY A 305 -0.91 -5.30 0.41
CA GLY A 305 -2.21 -5.28 1.08
C GLY A 305 -2.23 -4.37 2.32
N VAL A 306 -1.83 -3.11 2.17
CA VAL A 306 -1.65 -2.17 3.30
C VAL A 306 -2.88 -2.07 4.20
N SER A 307 -4.10 -1.95 3.66
CA SER A 307 -5.33 -1.89 4.47
C SER A 307 -5.58 -3.15 5.31
N MET A 308 -5.18 -4.32 4.81
CA MET A 308 -5.20 -5.57 5.56
C MET A 308 -4.19 -5.53 6.71
N CYS A 309 -2.97 -5.09 6.43
CA CYS A 309 -1.93 -4.94 7.45
C CYS A 309 -2.34 -3.95 8.55
N GLU A 310 -2.99 -2.82 8.19
CA GLU A 310 -3.54 -1.83 9.13
C GLU A 310 -4.63 -2.44 10.03
N ALA A 311 -5.54 -3.24 9.46
CA ALA A 311 -6.57 -3.94 10.22
C ALA A 311 -5.98 -4.97 11.20
N VAL A 312 -5.02 -5.78 10.74
CA VAL A 312 -4.33 -6.77 11.59
C VAL A 312 -3.53 -6.08 12.69
N SER A 313 -2.85 -4.97 12.41
CA SER A 313 -2.18 -4.15 13.42
C SER A 313 -3.14 -3.73 14.54
N SER A 314 -4.38 -3.35 14.18
CA SER A 314 -5.44 -2.98 15.13
C SER A 314 -6.06 -4.17 15.89
N GLY A 315 -5.63 -5.40 15.61
CA GLY A 315 -6.10 -6.63 16.25
C GLY A 315 -7.29 -7.31 15.56
N LEU A 316 -7.67 -6.92 14.33
CA LEU A 316 -8.65 -7.69 13.56
C LEU A 316 -7.98 -8.95 12.98
N VAL A 317 -8.74 -10.04 12.90
CA VAL A 317 -8.29 -11.24 12.19
C VAL A 317 -8.61 -11.09 10.70
N ALA A 318 -7.56 -11.07 9.87
CA ALA A 318 -7.75 -11.02 8.42
C ALA A 318 -8.24 -12.37 7.88
N VAL A 319 -9.30 -12.34 7.06
CA VAL A 319 -9.74 -13.43 6.19
C VAL A 319 -9.57 -12.94 4.76
N THR A 320 -8.59 -13.51 4.04
CA THR A 320 -8.14 -12.98 2.75
C THR A 320 -7.73 -14.11 1.79
N SER A 321 -7.26 -13.75 0.58
CA SER A 321 -6.85 -14.71 -0.44
C SER A 321 -5.37 -15.05 -0.35
N ASN A 322 -5.04 -16.33 -0.52
CA ASN A 322 -3.67 -16.84 -0.65
C ASN A 322 -3.12 -16.53 -2.05
N VAL A 323 -2.82 -15.26 -2.34
CA VAL A 323 -2.43 -14.79 -3.68
C VAL A 323 -1.44 -13.64 -3.59
N ALA A 324 -0.60 -13.53 -4.62
CA ALA A 324 0.37 -12.47 -4.77
C ALA A 324 1.29 -12.34 -3.53
N ALA A 325 1.54 -11.13 -3.04
CA ALA A 325 2.38 -10.92 -1.87
C ALA A 325 1.66 -11.14 -0.52
N ILE A 326 0.37 -11.46 -0.51
CA ILE A 326 -0.39 -11.62 0.74
C ILE A 326 0.26 -12.64 1.71
N PRO A 327 0.76 -13.83 1.25
CA PRO A 327 1.41 -14.81 2.14
C PRO A 327 2.71 -14.35 2.79
N GLU A 328 3.33 -13.26 2.33
CA GLU A 328 4.48 -12.66 3.03
C GLU A 328 4.05 -11.90 4.30
N PHE A 329 2.77 -11.49 4.38
CA PHE A 329 2.25 -10.65 5.46
C PHE A 329 1.25 -11.37 6.35
N ILE A 330 0.59 -12.41 5.84
CA ILE A 330 -0.36 -13.24 6.59
C ILE A 330 0.07 -14.70 6.48
N HIS A 331 0.33 -15.31 7.61
CA HIS A 331 0.62 -16.75 7.73
C HIS A 331 -0.66 -17.45 8.17
N HIS A 332 -1.11 -18.40 7.34
CA HIS A 332 -2.37 -19.12 7.57
C HIS A 332 -2.37 -19.84 8.91
N MET A 333 -3.42 -19.64 9.71
CA MET A 333 -3.61 -20.18 11.06
C MET A 333 -2.61 -19.68 12.13
N GLU A 334 -1.76 -18.68 11.79
CA GLU A 334 -0.79 -18.10 12.72
C GLU A 334 -1.02 -16.60 12.95
N THR A 335 -1.20 -15.82 11.86
CA THR A 335 -1.39 -14.38 11.92
C THR A 335 -2.66 -13.90 11.21
N GLY A 336 -3.42 -14.83 10.63
CA GLY A 336 -4.68 -14.63 9.94
C GLY A 336 -5.07 -15.87 9.14
N LEU A 337 -6.09 -15.75 8.30
CA LEU A 337 -6.67 -16.87 7.58
C LEU A 337 -6.62 -16.63 6.06
N LEU A 338 -6.08 -17.61 5.32
CA LEU A 338 -5.91 -17.56 3.88
C LEU A 338 -6.82 -18.59 3.19
N ALA A 339 -7.70 -18.13 2.31
CA ALA A 339 -8.48 -18.95 1.39
C ALA A 339 -7.78 -19.10 0.04
N PRO A 340 -8.01 -20.18 -0.74
CA PRO A 340 -7.57 -20.23 -2.12
C PRO A 340 -8.10 -19.04 -2.95
N PRO A 341 -7.38 -18.60 -4.01
CA PRO A 341 -7.88 -17.56 -4.88
C PRO A 341 -9.22 -17.93 -5.53
N GLU A 342 -10.11 -16.96 -5.66
CA GLU A 342 -11.46 -17.12 -6.27
C GLU A 342 -12.37 -18.13 -5.56
N ASP A 343 -12.06 -18.51 -4.32
CA ASP A 343 -12.86 -19.45 -3.52
C ASP A 343 -13.63 -18.73 -2.41
N SER A 344 -14.82 -18.23 -2.76
CA SER A 344 -15.72 -17.56 -1.81
C SER A 344 -16.32 -18.50 -0.75
N LEU A 345 -16.42 -19.80 -1.06
CA LEU A 345 -16.87 -20.81 -0.09
C LEU A 345 -15.83 -20.99 1.01
N ALA A 346 -14.56 -21.14 0.65
CA ALA A 346 -13.47 -21.20 1.62
C ALA A 346 -13.40 -19.95 2.50
N LEU A 347 -13.63 -18.74 1.94
CA LEU A 347 -13.73 -17.52 2.75
C LEU A 347 -14.86 -17.59 3.78
N ALA A 348 -16.02 -18.14 3.39
CA ALA A 348 -17.15 -18.35 4.30
C ALA A 348 -16.82 -19.39 5.40
N ASP A 349 -16.17 -20.50 5.03
CA ASP A 349 -15.76 -21.54 5.97
C ASP A 349 -14.75 -21.01 7.01
N LEU A 350 -13.81 -20.14 6.60
CA LEU A 350 -12.86 -19.52 7.52
C LEU A 350 -13.54 -18.54 8.51
N ILE A 351 -14.61 -17.83 8.08
CA ILE A 351 -15.42 -17.01 8.99
C ILE A 351 -16.22 -17.91 9.95
N GLU A 352 -16.74 -19.06 9.49
CA GLU A 352 -17.43 -20.03 10.34
C GLU A 352 -16.49 -20.61 11.41
N ILE A 353 -15.24 -20.94 11.06
CA ILE A 353 -14.23 -21.39 12.03
C ILE A 353 -14.08 -20.34 13.14
N LEU A 354 -13.90 -19.06 12.79
CA LEU A 354 -13.79 -17.99 13.79
C LEU A 354 -15.09 -17.81 14.62
N TYR A 355 -16.25 -18.04 14.03
CA TYR A 355 -17.52 -17.96 14.75
C TYR A 355 -17.58 -18.98 15.88
N PHE A 356 -17.12 -20.23 15.67
CA PHE A 356 -17.15 -21.30 16.65
C PHE A 356 -15.94 -21.37 17.56
N ASP A 357 -14.75 -20.90 17.10
CA ASP A 357 -13.49 -21.02 17.80
C ASP A 357 -13.02 -19.66 18.33
N GLU A 358 -13.36 -19.37 19.57
CA GLU A 358 -13.02 -18.13 20.28
C GLU A 358 -11.52 -18.07 20.61
N GLU A 359 -10.91 -19.21 20.99
CA GLU A 359 -9.50 -19.26 21.34
C GLU A 359 -8.62 -18.99 20.11
N LEU A 360 -8.96 -19.57 18.96
CA LEU A 360 -8.29 -19.29 17.70
C LEU A 360 -8.40 -17.80 17.33
N PHE A 361 -9.59 -17.20 17.48
CA PHE A 361 -9.80 -15.78 17.20
C PHE A 361 -8.87 -14.89 18.06
N GLU A 362 -8.83 -15.12 19.38
CA GLU A 362 -7.96 -14.35 20.28
C GLU A 362 -6.48 -14.53 19.95
N ASN A 363 -6.06 -15.75 19.68
CA ASN A 363 -4.67 -16.08 19.30
C ASN A 363 -4.27 -15.36 18.01
N LEU A 364 -5.06 -15.45 16.93
CA LEU A 364 -4.77 -14.82 15.65
C LEU A 364 -4.76 -13.29 15.77
N SER A 365 -5.65 -12.70 16.56
CA SER A 365 -5.69 -11.25 16.82
C SER A 365 -4.39 -10.77 17.46
N GLY A 366 -3.90 -11.47 18.50
CA GLY A 366 -2.69 -11.08 19.23
C GLY A 366 -1.40 -11.33 18.43
N THR A 367 -1.27 -12.54 17.85
CA THR A 367 -0.07 -12.92 17.07
C THR A 367 0.05 -12.12 15.81
N GLY A 368 -1.05 -11.89 15.09
CA GLY A 368 -1.09 -11.08 13.89
C GLY A 368 -0.64 -9.65 14.13
N SER A 369 -1.20 -8.99 15.14
CA SER A 369 -0.80 -7.62 15.50
C SER A 369 0.67 -7.53 15.91
N SER A 370 1.16 -8.47 16.71
CA SER A 370 2.55 -8.51 17.14
C SER A 370 3.50 -8.69 15.95
N TRP A 371 3.12 -9.54 14.99
CA TRP A 371 3.88 -9.73 13.76
C TRP A 371 3.92 -8.45 12.91
N MET A 372 2.78 -7.76 12.74
CA MET A 372 2.70 -6.51 11.98
C MET A 372 3.56 -5.41 12.60
N ALA A 373 3.51 -5.22 13.92
CA ALA A 373 4.33 -4.24 14.61
C ALA A 373 5.84 -4.52 14.42
N LYS A 374 6.25 -5.79 14.47
CA LYS A 374 7.63 -6.22 14.29
C LYS A 374 8.15 -6.02 12.87
N ASN A 375 7.33 -6.30 11.84
CA ASN A 375 7.77 -6.41 10.46
C ASN A 375 7.34 -5.22 9.57
N CYS A 376 6.24 -4.53 9.91
CA CYS A 376 5.69 -3.41 9.13
C CYS A 376 5.52 -2.12 9.96
N GLY A 377 5.79 -2.15 11.26
CA GLY A 377 5.69 -0.98 12.14
C GLY A 377 6.78 0.07 11.88
N ARG A 378 6.69 1.20 12.57
CA ARG A 378 7.58 2.35 12.37
C ARG A 378 9.07 2.02 12.49
N SER A 379 9.44 1.15 13.40
CA SER A 379 10.85 0.74 13.57
C SER A 379 11.35 -0.10 12.39
N ALA A 380 10.54 -1.03 11.93
CA ALA A 380 10.87 -1.94 10.83
C ALA A 380 10.84 -1.27 9.45
N THR A 381 10.17 -0.14 9.31
CA THR A 381 10.03 0.61 8.05
C THR A 381 10.79 1.92 8.10
N ILE A 382 10.30 2.95 8.77
CA ILE A 382 10.95 4.27 8.86
C ILE A 382 12.37 4.14 9.44
N GLY A 383 12.60 3.26 10.42
CA GLY A 383 13.94 3.01 10.97
C GLY A 383 14.92 2.53 9.90
N ARG A 384 14.53 1.51 9.14
CA ARG A 384 15.36 0.95 8.04
C ARG A 384 15.51 1.93 6.86
N GLU A 385 14.45 2.66 6.51
CA GLU A 385 14.51 3.68 5.47
C GLU A 385 15.51 4.78 5.83
N ILE A 386 15.55 5.21 7.11
CA ILE A 386 16.53 6.19 7.60
C ILE A 386 17.96 5.62 7.56
N GLU A 387 18.16 4.36 7.96
CA GLU A 387 19.47 3.71 7.86
C GLU A 387 19.97 3.68 6.39
N LEU A 388 19.07 3.38 5.45
CA LEU A 388 19.36 3.42 4.02
C LEU A 388 19.70 4.84 3.54
N ILE A 389 18.91 5.85 3.92
CA ILE A 389 19.13 7.27 3.60
C ILE A 389 20.49 7.74 4.15
N GLN A 390 20.92 7.24 5.30
CA GLN A 390 22.17 7.57 5.94
C GLN A 390 23.38 6.75 5.44
N GLY A 391 23.16 5.85 4.47
CA GLY A 391 24.21 4.95 3.96
C GLY A 391 24.73 3.94 4.99
N ARG A 392 23.90 3.59 6.00
CA ARG A 392 24.28 2.66 7.08
C ARG A 392 23.77 1.23 6.88
N MET A 393 22.87 0.99 5.93
CA MET A 393 22.47 -0.36 5.57
C MET A 393 23.57 -0.97 4.69
N SER A 394 24.16 -2.07 5.16
CA SER A 394 24.94 -2.97 4.30
C SER A 394 23.96 -3.79 3.44
N ASN A 395 24.27 -3.93 2.17
CA ASN A 395 23.52 -4.78 1.24
C ASN A 395 23.60 -6.25 1.64
#